data_4b91c5503d71d2c5224e7e9a603b33c8
#
_entry.id   4b91c5503d71d2c5224e7e9a603b33c8
#
_cell.length_a   1.000
_cell.length_b   1.000
_cell.length_c   1.000
_cell.angle_alpha   90.00
_cell.angle_beta   90.00
_cell.angle_gamma   90.00
#
_symmetry.space_group_name_H-M   'P 1'
#
loop_
_entity.id
_entity.type
_entity.pdbx_description
1 polymer ?
#
loop_
_entity_poly.entity_id
_entity_poly.type
_entity_poly.pdbx_seq_one_letter_code
_entity_poly.pdbx_strand_id
1 'polypeptide(L)'
;LDVISRHPDKYSAFAVSAHSNWKSLNELCKKHMPKYAILVDEEAADNLRKLKPNGVEVLSGKNALDDIASHVKTDFVMAAIVGGAGMSSTFSAAMAGKRIMLANKESLVLGGALLMNTAKKSGAEIIPVDSEHSAIFQCLQAGKEGLSKIQLTASGGPVSYTHLTLPTTPYV
;
A
#
# COMPACT_ATOMS: atom_id res chain seq x y z
N LEU A 1 3.38 6.46 -8.56
CA LEU A 1 3.18 6.62 -10.02
C LEU A 1 4.29 7.44 -10.69
N ASP A 2 4.89 8.41 -9.98
CA ASP A 2 6.03 9.20 -10.52
C ASP A 2 7.23 8.30 -10.88
N VAL A 3 7.57 7.36 -10.02
CA VAL A 3 8.64 6.36 -10.30
C VAL A 3 8.34 5.56 -11.57
N ILE A 4 7.09 5.13 -11.76
CA ILE A 4 6.65 4.41 -12.97
C ILE A 4 6.84 5.29 -14.21
N SER A 5 6.48 6.59 -14.12
CA SER A 5 6.67 7.52 -15.24
C SER A 5 8.13 7.72 -15.62
N ARG A 6 9.04 7.65 -14.63
CA ARG A 6 10.49 7.83 -14.87
C ARG A 6 11.19 6.56 -15.34
N HIS A 7 10.58 5.40 -15.12
CA HIS A 7 11.16 4.10 -15.47
C HIS A 7 10.14 3.21 -16.20
N PRO A 8 9.62 3.64 -17.36
CA PRO A 8 8.59 2.91 -18.09
C PRO A 8 9.10 1.59 -18.72
N ASP A 9 10.41 1.46 -18.84
CA ASP A 9 11.10 0.23 -19.28
C ASP A 9 11.08 -0.88 -18.22
N LYS A 10 10.91 -0.52 -16.94
CA LYS A 10 10.96 -1.45 -15.80
C LYS A 10 9.61 -1.67 -15.13
N TYR A 11 8.74 -0.66 -15.13
CA TYR A 11 7.49 -0.67 -14.38
C TYR A 11 6.32 -0.21 -15.21
N SER A 12 5.18 -0.84 -15.00
CA SER A 12 3.89 -0.41 -15.56
C SER A 12 2.81 -0.43 -14.49
N ALA A 13 1.82 0.43 -14.63
CA ALA A 13 0.66 0.41 -13.76
C ALA A 13 -0.33 -0.64 -14.28
N PHE A 14 -0.44 -1.79 -13.61
CA PHE A 14 -1.43 -2.80 -13.95
C PHE A 14 -2.84 -2.34 -13.57
N ALA A 15 -2.97 -1.72 -12.39
CA ALA A 15 -4.21 -1.15 -11.93
C ALA A 15 -3.97 0.13 -11.13
N VAL A 16 -4.95 1.02 -11.15
CA VAL A 16 -5.02 2.21 -10.29
C VAL A 16 -6.36 2.26 -9.57
N SER A 17 -6.38 2.78 -8.34
CA SER A 17 -7.61 2.82 -7.56
C SER A 17 -7.83 4.15 -6.85
N ALA A 18 -9.09 4.48 -6.61
CA ALA A 18 -9.52 5.57 -5.77
C ALA A 18 -10.83 5.21 -5.05
N HIS A 19 -11.22 5.95 -4.01
CA HIS A 19 -12.52 5.75 -3.37
C HIS A 19 -13.63 6.27 -4.28
N SER A 20 -13.67 7.58 -4.54
CA SER A 20 -14.72 8.25 -5.33
C SER A 20 -14.19 9.30 -6.30
N ASN A 21 -12.89 9.64 -6.26
CA ASN A 21 -12.31 10.67 -7.11
C ASN A 21 -12.05 10.15 -8.54
N TRP A 22 -13.14 9.93 -9.27
CA TRP A 22 -13.10 9.42 -10.64
C TRP A 22 -12.41 10.40 -11.62
N LYS A 23 -12.47 11.72 -11.36
CA LYS A 23 -11.82 12.72 -12.21
C LYS A 23 -10.30 12.58 -12.19
N SER A 24 -9.72 12.58 -11.00
CA SER A 24 -8.27 12.35 -10.86
C SER A 24 -7.86 10.96 -11.36
N LEU A 25 -8.69 9.95 -11.12
CA LEU A 25 -8.41 8.60 -11.60
C LEU A 25 -8.40 8.53 -13.13
N ASN A 26 -9.31 9.26 -13.80
CA ASN A 26 -9.32 9.36 -15.26
C ASN A 26 -8.03 9.98 -15.83
N GLU A 27 -7.49 11.01 -15.18
CA GLU A 27 -6.20 11.59 -15.61
C GLU A 27 -5.04 10.59 -15.43
N LEU A 28 -5.07 9.80 -14.35
CA LEU A 28 -4.11 8.72 -14.16
C LEU A 28 -4.27 7.62 -15.22
N CYS A 29 -5.50 7.28 -15.61
CA CYS A 29 -5.76 6.33 -16.68
C CYS A 29 -5.18 6.82 -18.02
N LYS A 30 -5.39 8.08 -18.37
CA LYS A 30 -4.81 8.69 -19.59
C LYS A 30 -3.29 8.65 -19.58
N LYS A 31 -2.67 8.93 -18.42
CA LYS A 31 -1.22 9.04 -18.30
C LYS A 31 -0.51 7.68 -18.28
N HIS A 32 -1.07 6.72 -17.55
CA HIS A 32 -0.40 5.45 -17.26
C HIS A 32 -0.98 4.25 -18.00
N MET A 33 -2.15 4.42 -18.63
CA MET A 33 -2.84 3.40 -19.41
C MET A 33 -2.92 2.03 -18.68
N PRO A 34 -3.40 2.00 -17.43
CA PRO A 34 -3.50 0.76 -16.69
C PRO A 34 -4.52 -0.17 -17.34
N LYS A 35 -4.42 -1.48 -17.08
CA LYS A 35 -5.46 -2.40 -17.53
C LYS A 35 -6.77 -2.20 -16.75
N TYR A 36 -6.67 -1.89 -15.46
CA TYR A 36 -7.83 -1.71 -14.58
C TYR A 36 -7.82 -0.37 -13.87
N ALA A 37 -9.01 0.23 -13.74
CA ALA A 37 -9.28 1.36 -12.87
C ALA A 37 -10.36 0.97 -11.86
N ILE A 38 -10.12 1.11 -10.57
CA ILE A 38 -11.02 0.64 -9.54
C ILE A 38 -11.53 1.82 -8.73
N LEU A 39 -12.84 1.95 -8.60
CA LEU A 39 -13.49 2.89 -7.72
C LEU A 39 -14.34 2.14 -6.69
N VAL A 40 -14.14 2.44 -5.41
CA VAL A 40 -14.92 1.79 -4.34
C VAL A 40 -16.37 2.22 -4.40
N ASP A 41 -16.60 3.49 -4.73
CA ASP A 41 -17.90 4.09 -4.93
C ASP A 41 -18.47 3.76 -6.31
N GLU A 42 -19.68 3.21 -6.35
CA GLU A 42 -20.32 2.72 -7.57
C GLU A 42 -20.71 3.86 -8.52
N GLU A 43 -21.24 4.95 -7.98
CA GLU A 43 -21.64 6.11 -8.78
C GLU A 43 -20.41 6.76 -9.46
N ALA A 44 -19.31 6.86 -8.72
CA ALA A 44 -18.04 7.34 -9.25
C ALA A 44 -17.50 6.40 -10.35
N ALA A 45 -17.65 5.09 -10.18
CA ALA A 45 -17.28 4.11 -11.20
C ALA A 45 -18.11 4.28 -12.47
N ASP A 46 -19.43 4.47 -12.33
CA ASP A 46 -20.30 4.72 -13.46
C ASP A 46 -19.95 6.01 -14.21
N ASN A 47 -19.59 7.06 -13.47
CA ASN A 47 -19.15 8.31 -14.09
C ASN A 47 -17.83 8.12 -14.89
N LEU A 48 -16.90 7.29 -14.40
CA LEU A 48 -15.70 6.96 -15.15
C LEU A 48 -16.00 6.07 -16.36
N ARG A 49 -16.90 5.07 -16.24
CA ARG A 49 -17.35 4.21 -17.35
C ARG A 49 -17.95 5.02 -18.51
N LYS A 50 -18.72 6.08 -18.20
CA LYS A 50 -19.30 6.99 -19.22
C LYS A 50 -18.24 7.67 -20.07
N LEU A 51 -17.04 7.94 -19.51
CA LEU A 51 -15.92 8.54 -20.23
C LEU A 51 -15.19 7.55 -21.14
N LYS A 52 -15.47 6.25 -21.02
CA LYS A 52 -14.86 5.16 -21.81
C LYS A 52 -13.34 5.30 -21.94
N PRO A 53 -12.59 5.27 -20.82
CA PRO A 53 -11.14 5.42 -20.89
C PRO A 53 -10.55 4.31 -21.77
N ASN A 54 -9.78 4.70 -22.79
CA ASN A 54 -9.33 3.81 -23.84
C ASN A 54 -8.47 2.66 -23.29
N GLY A 55 -8.89 1.41 -23.54
CA GLY A 55 -8.17 0.21 -23.13
C GLY A 55 -8.18 -0.08 -21.62
N VAL A 56 -8.93 0.68 -20.83
CA VAL A 56 -9.02 0.54 -19.36
C VAL A 56 -10.36 -0.06 -18.98
N GLU A 57 -10.33 -1.16 -18.25
CA GLU A 57 -11.53 -1.77 -17.66
C GLU A 57 -11.84 -1.12 -16.30
N VAL A 58 -13.05 -0.62 -16.14
CA VAL A 58 -13.47 0.08 -14.90
C VAL A 58 -14.23 -0.90 -14.01
N LEU A 59 -13.64 -1.21 -12.87
CA LEU A 59 -14.21 -2.06 -11.82
C LEU A 59 -14.73 -1.22 -10.66
N SER A 60 -15.63 -1.77 -9.87
CA SER A 60 -16.20 -1.10 -8.70
C SER A 60 -16.28 -1.99 -7.47
N GLY A 61 -16.29 -1.34 -6.31
CA GLY A 61 -16.46 -1.98 -5.02
C GLY A 61 -15.17 -2.48 -4.38
N LYS A 62 -15.28 -2.86 -3.11
CA LYS A 62 -14.13 -3.32 -2.29
C LYS A 62 -13.59 -4.65 -2.78
N ASN A 63 -14.43 -5.57 -3.21
CA ASN A 63 -14.00 -6.89 -3.68
C ASN A 63 -13.08 -6.78 -4.92
N ALA A 64 -13.33 -5.81 -5.79
CA ALA A 64 -12.46 -5.57 -6.93
C ALA A 64 -11.04 -5.16 -6.53
N LEU A 65 -10.86 -4.45 -5.39
CA LEU A 65 -9.53 -4.17 -4.84
C LEU A 65 -8.81 -5.44 -4.41
N ASP A 66 -9.53 -6.35 -3.73
CA ASP A 66 -8.99 -7.61 -3.23
C ASP A 66 -8.61 -8.54 -4.39
N ASP A 67 -9.47 -8.64 -5.40
CA ASP A 67 -9.25 -9.45 -6.60
C ASP A 67 -8.02 -8.97 -7.39
N ILE A 68 -7.89 -7.67 -7.58
CA ILE A 68 -6.75 -7.11 -8.31
C ILE A 68 -5.45 -7.16 -7.47
N ALA A 69 -5.52 -6.95 -6.16
CA ALA A 69 -4.36 -7.06 -5.29
C ALA A 69 -3.77 -8.49 -5.28
N SER A 70 -4.64 -9.51 -5.39
CA SER A 70 -4.24 -10.93 -5.46
C SER A 70 -4.04 -11.45 -6.89
N HIS A 71 -4.34 -10.67 -7.91
CA HIS A 71 -4.34 -11.10 -9.30
C HIS A 71 -2.98 -11.65 -9.74
N VAL A 72 -2.98 -12.71 -10.58
CA VAL A 72 -1.75 -13.39 -11.02
C VAL A 72 -0.74 -12.46 -11.72
N LYS A 73 -1.20 -11.45 -12.45
CA LYS A 73 -0.37 -10.46 -13.14
C LYS A 73 0.02 -9.26 -12.27
N THR A 74 -0.36 -9.23 -11.02
CA THR A 74 0.08 -8.21 -10.06
C THR A 74 1.36 -8.68 -9.41
N ASP A 75 2.47 -8.00 -9.66
CA ASP A 75 3.76 -8.31 -9.03
C ASP A 75 3.93 -7.53 -7.72
N PHE A 76 3.57 -6.25 -7.74
CA PHE A 76 3.71 -5.31 -6.61
C PHE A 76 2.37 -4.68 -6.26
N VAL A 77 2.11 -4.55 -4.97
CA VAL A 77 0.96 -3.82 -4.45
C VAL A 77 1.43 -2.64 -3.60
N MET A 78 1.09 -1.42 -4.01
CA MET A 78 1.25 -0.24 -3.17
C MET A 78 0.05 -0.13 -2.22
N ALA A 79 0.21 -0.60 -1.00
CA ALA A 79 -0.81 -0.55 0.04
C ALA A 79 -0.81 0.82 0.73
N ALA A 80 -1.47 1.80 0.12
CA ALA A 80 -1.53 3.19 0.57
C ALA A 80 -2.95 3.71 0.87
N ILE A 81 -3.94 2.82 0.91
CA ILE A 81 -5.31 3.17 1.33
C ILE A 81 -5.31 3.40 2.84
N VAL A 82 -5.68 4.61 3.26
CA VAL A 82 -5.63 5.04 4.65
C VAL A 82 -6.65 4.28 5.52
N GLY A 83 -6.27 3.96 6.74
CA GLY A 83 -7.14 3.34 7.74
C GLY A 83 -7.43 1.86 7.46
N GLY A 84 -8.43 1.32 8.16
CA GLY A 84 -8.83 -0.09 8.04
C GLY A 84 -9.38 -0.49 6.66
N ALA A 85 -9.76 0.50 5.83
CA ALA A 85 -10.32 0.24 4.50
C ALA A 85 -9.31 -0.46 3.55
N GLY A 86 -8.01 -0.24 3.74
CA GLY A 86 -6.96 -0.87 2.94
C GLY A 86 -6.53 -2.25 3.44
N MET A 87 -7.06 -2.70 4.58
CA MET A 87 -6.58 -3.92 5.22
C MET A 87 -6.91 -5.18 4.40
N SER A 88 -8.14 -5.28 3.87
CA SER A 88 -8.59 -6.45 3.11
C SER A 88 -7.70 -6.70 1.89
N SER A 89 -7.49 -5.69 1.06
CA SER A 89 -6.64 -5.80 -0.14
C SER A 89 -5.16 -6.07 0.20
N THR A 90 -4.66 -5.54 1.32
CA THR A 90 -3.32 -5.85 1.82
C THR A 90 -3.20 -7.33 2.21
N PHE A 91 -4.20 -7.87 2.90
CA PHE A 91 -4.24 -9.30 3.24
C PHE A 91 -4.39 -10.19 2.00
N SER A 92 -5.24 -9.80 1.04
CA SER A 92 -5.39 -10.52 -0.23
C SER A 92 -4.08 -10.60 -1.00
N ALA A 93 -3.34 -9.49 -1.07
CA ALA A 93 -1.99 -9.47 -1.63
C ALA A 93 -1.01 -10.36 -0.87
N ALA A 94 -1.06 -10.33 0.46
CA ALA A 94 -0.21 -11.17 1.30
C ALA A 94 -0.50 -12.66 1.10
N MET A 95 -1.77 -13.06 1.08
CA MET A 95 -2.18 -14.45 0.82
C MET A 95 -1.74 -14.94 -0.56
N ALA A 96 -1.72 -14.05 -1.55
CA ALA A 96 -1.29 -14.35 -2.92
C ALA A 96 0.24 -14.28 -3.13
N GLY A 97 1.04 -14.12 -2.08
CA GLY A 97 2.50 -14.12 -2.16
C GLY A 97 3.10 -12.89 -2.88
N LYS A 98 2.40 -11.74 -2.86
CA LYS A 98 2.84 -10.54 -3.58
C LYS A 98 3.90 -9.76 -2.82
N ARG A 99 4.66 -8.91 -3.53
CA ARG A 99 5.46 -7.86 -2.91
C ARG A 99 4.56 -6.68 -2.54
N ILE A 100 4.53 -6.33 -1.26
CA ILE A 100 3.65 -5.31 -0.71
C ILE A 100 4.49 -4.13 -0.24
N MET A 101 4.40 -3.02 -0.95
CA MET A 101 4.97 -1.74 -0.52
C MET A 101 3.99 -1.10 0.47
N LEU A 102 4.25 -1.27 1.76
CA LEU A 102 3.31 -0.96 2.82
C LEU A 102 3.50 0.47 3.32
N ALA A 103 2.58 1.36 2.93
CA ALA A 103 2.44 2.71 3.44
C ALA A 103 1.27 2.82 4.46
N ASN A 104 0.34 1.87 4.44
CA ASN A 104 -0.76 1.76 5.40
C ASN A 104 -0.27 1.04 6.65
N LYS A 105 0.26 1.80 7.63
CA LYS A 105 0.72 1.26 8.91
C LYS A 105 -0.40 0.70 9.79
N GLU A 106 -1.65 1.13 9.57
CA GLU A 106 -2.81 0.63 10.29
C GLU A 106 -3.00 -0.88 10.09
N SER A 107 -2.65 -1.41 8.94
CA SER A 107 -2.66 -2.86 8.68
C SER A 107 -1.68 -3.62 9.59
N LEU A 108 -0.56 -3.02 9.97
CA LEU A 108 0.36 -3.60 10.96
C LEU A 108 -0.12 -3.42 12.39
N VAL A 109 -0.70 -2.25 12.70
CA VAL A 109 -1.19 -1.96 14.06
C VAL A 109 -2.37 -2.86 14.42
N LEU A 110 -3.30 -3.05 13.47
CA LEU A 110 -4.53 -3.82 13.70
C LEU A 110 -4.34 -5.34 13.50
N GLY A 111 -3.54 -5.72 12.54
CA GLY A 111 -3.39 -7.12 12.13
C GLY A 111 -1.95 -7.61 12.00
N GLY A 112 -0.97 -6.94 12.63
CA GLY A 112 0.44 -7.14 12.37
C GLY A 112 0.93 -8.58 12.47
N ALA A 113 0.65 -9.26 13.58
CA ALA A 113 1.04 -10.67 13.76
C ALA A 113 0.37 -11.57 12.70
N LEU A 114 -0.89 -11.33 12.40
CA LEU A 114 -1.63 -12.09 11.40
C LEU A 114 -1.08 -11.82 9.99
N LEU A 115 -0.85 -10.55 9.64
CA LEU A 115 -0.31 -10.17 8.34
C LEU A 115 1.10 -10.74 8.13
N MET A 116 1.98 -10.62 9.13
CA MET A 116 3.35 -11.16 9.04
C MET A 116 3.38 -12.68 8.93
N ASN A 117 2.51 -13.39 9.68
CA ASN A 117 2.38 -14.83 9.59
C ASN A 117 1.81 -15.27 8.22
N THR A 118 0.85 -14.53 7.68
CA THR A 118 0.29 -14.76 6.34
C THR A 118 1.36 -14.59 5.28
N ALA A 119 2.09 -13.49 5.31
CA ALA A 119 3.19 -13.21 4.39
C ALA A 119 4.27 -14.30 4.44
N LYS A 120 4.67 -14.71 5.65
CA LYS A 120 5.64 -15.79 5.84
C LYS A 120 5.17 -17.12 5.23
N LYS A 121 3.89 -17.47 5.38
CA LYS A 121 3.33 -18.72 4.86
C LYS A 121 3.21 -18.73 3.34
N SER A 122 2.87 -17.60 2.74
CA SER A 122 2.65 -17.46 1.30
C SER A 122 3.92 -17.10 0.51
N GLY A 123 4.99 -16.69 1.21
CA GLY A 123 6.19 -16.14 0.58
C GLY A 123 6.06 -14.68 0.13
N ALA A 124 5.03 -13.96 0.61
CA ALA A 124 4.89 -12.55 0.34
C ALA A 124 6.00 -11.73 1.01
N GLU A 125 6.44 -10.68 0.33
CA GLU A 125 7.47 -9.75 0.83
C GLU A 125 6.80 -8.44 1.25
N ILE A 126 6.99 -8.02 2.51
CA ILE A 126 6.49 -6.74 3.01
C ILE A 126 7.64 -5.74 3.05
N ILE A 127 7.53 -4.68 2.26
CA ILE A 127 8.52 -3.62 2.13
C ILE A 127 7.93 -2.35 2.74
N PRO A 128 8.47 -1.82 3.83
CA PRO A 128 7.97 -0.59 4.44
C PRO A 128 8.29 0.63 3.57
N VAL A 129 7.32 1.54 3.44
CA VAL A 129 7.44 2.76 2.63
C VAL A 129 7.28 4.02 3.48
N ASP A 130 6.73 3.91 4.70
CA ASP A 130 6.75 5.02 5.64
C ASP A 130 8.18 5.35 6.08
N SER A 131 8.41 6.60 6.50
CA SER A 131 9.76 7.10 6.72
C SER A 131 10.53 6.35 7.81
N GLU A 132 9.88 6.05 8.92
CA GLU A 132 10.50 5.45 10.09
C GLU A 132 10.88 3.99 9.84
N HIS A 133 9.92 3.18 9.40
CA HIS A 133 10.17 1.77 9.12
C HIS A 133 11.09 1.58 7.91
N SER A 134 10.97 2.42 6.88
CA SER A 134 11.84 2.37 5.70
C SER A 134 13.28 2.68 6.06
N ALA A 135 13.53 3.67 6.94
CA ALA A 135 14.88 3.99 7.40
C ALA A 135 15.55 2.80 8.11
N ILE A 136 14.82 2.16 9.04
CA ILE A 136 15.30 0.95 9.72
C ILE A 136 15.53 -0.18 8.71
N PHE A 137 14.57 -0.41 7.81
CA PHE A 137 14.65 -1.46 6.80
C PHE A 137 15.90 -1.29 5.93
N GLN A 138 16.19 -0.08 5.45
CA GLN A 138 17.36 0.21 4.63
C GLN A 138 18.66 -0.02 5.39
N CYS A 139 18.75 0.42 6.66
CA CYS A 139 19.93 0.19 7.49
C CYS A 139 20.20 -1.30 7.73
N LEU A 140 19.13 -2.11 7.87
CA LEU A 140 19.24 -3.55 8.11
C LEU A 140 19.60 -4.37 6.84
N GLN A 141 19.55 -3.78 5.65
CA GLN A 141 19.99 -4.45 4.41
C GLN A 141 21.49 -4.77 4.40
N ALA A 142 22.29 -4.01 5.14
CA ALA A 142 23.72 -4.27 5.30
C ALA A 142 24.04 -5.51 6.15
N GLY A 143 23.02 -6.14 6.76
CA GLY A 143 23.17 -7.28 7.66
C GLY A 143 22.85 -6.93 9.11
N LYS A 144 22.66 -7.96 9.91
CA LYS A 144 22.34 -7.82 11.35
C LYS A 144 23.52 -8.18 12.26
N GLU A 145 24.62 -8.59 11.68
CA GLU A 145 25.83 -8.94 12.44
C GLU A 145 26.40 -7.70 13.13
N GLY A 146 26.64 -7.80 14.43
CA GLY A 146 27.12 -6.70 15.25
C GLY A 146 26.05 -5.67 15.64
N LEU A 147 24.78 -5.85 15.27
CA LEU A 147 23.70 -4.97 15.69
C LEU A 147 23.47 -5.07 17.19
N SER A 148 23.82 -4.02 17.95
CA SER A 148 23.60 -3.94 19.41
C SER A 148 22.29 -3.24 19.78
N LYS A 149 21.88 -2.23 18.99
CA LYS A 149 20.66 -1.46 19.22
C LYS A 149 20.21 -0.73 17.97
N ILE A 150 18.93 -0.40 17.93
CA ILE A 150 18.33 0.51 16.96
C ILE A 150 17.94 1.79 17.68
N GLN A 151 18.34 2.95 17.15
CA GLN A 151 17.92 4.25 17.63
C GLN A 151 17.06 4.90 16.56
N LEU A 152 15.78 5.11 16.88
CA LEU A 152 14.84 5.78 16.01
C LEU A 152 14.61 7.21 16.48
N THR A 153 14.94 8.19 15.64
CA THR A 153 14.63 9.59 15.90
C THR A 153 13.23 9.89 15.34
N ALA A 154 12.42 10.56 16.17
CA ALA A 154 11.09 10.99 15.77
C ALA A 154 10.88 12.45 16.15
N SER A 155 10.15 13.21 15.31
CA SER A 155 9.87 14.63 15.58
C SER A 155 8.85 14.85 16.71
N GLY A 156 8.19 13.80 17.18
CA GLY A 156 7.04 13.89 18.06
C GLY A 156 5.81 14.42 17.29
N GLY A 157 4.70 13.77 17.47
CA GLY A 157 3.42 14.21 16.90
C GLY A 157 2.49 14.73 17.98
N PRO A 158 1.28 15.18 17.63
CA PRO A 158 0.27 15.62 18.61
C PRO A 158 -0.01 14.59 19.70
N VAL A 159 0.07 13.30 19.37
CA VAL A 159 -0.11 12.20 20.32
C VAL A 159 1.00 12.17 21.37
N SER A 160 2.24 12.42 20.99
CA SER A 160 3.37 12.50 21.93
C SER A 160 3.18 13.61 22.95
N TYR A 161 2.58 14.73 22.56
CA TYR A 161 2.28 15.84 23.47
C TYR A 161 1.07 15.57 24.37
N THR A 162 0.07 14.83 23.90
CA THR A 162 -1.14 14.51 24.67
C THR A 162 -0.94 13.39 25.67
N HIS A 163 0.09 12.58 25.54
CA HIS A 163 0.39 11.43 26.40
C HIS A 163 1.67 11.59 27.22
N LEU A 164 2.13 12.80 27.42
CA LEU A 164 3.31 13.10 28.24
C LEU A 164 3.19 12.65 29.70
N THR A 165 1.99 12.38 30.20
CA THR A 165 1.74 11.89 31.57
C THR A 165 1.73 10.38 31.70
N LEU A 166 1.72 9.65 30.57
CA LEU A 166 1.92 8.21 30.64
C LEU A 166 3.39 7.94 30.96
N PRO A 167 3.69 6.99 31.86
CA PRO A 167 5.06 6.54 32.03
C PRO A 167 5.50 5.97 30.69
N THR A 168 6.09 6.82 29.88
CA THR A 168 6.79 6.40 28.73
C THR A 168 7.87 5.46 29.24
N THR A 169 7.80 4.22 28.84
CA THR A 169 8.99 3.41 28.83
C THR A 169 9.95 4.11 27.87
N PRO A 170 10.98 4.76 28.36
CA PRO A 170 11.79 5.65 27.53
C PRO A 170 12.71 4.90 26.60
N TYR A 171 12.52 3.61 26.43
CA TYR A 171 13.43 2.75 25.68
C TYR A 171 12.65 1.72 24.87
N VAL A 172 12.47 2.00 23.64
CA VAL A 172 12.24 1.00 22.59
C VAL A 172 13.48 0.92 21.73
#